data_825ae0f72fd0fde3d904e7221d9d6b31
#
_entry.id   825ae0f72fd0fde3d904e7221d9d6b31
#
_cell.length_a   1.000
_cell.length_b   1.000
_cell.length_c   1.000
_cell.angle_alpha   90.00
_cell.angle_beta   90.00
_cell.angle_gamma   90.00
#
_symmetry.space_group_name_H-M   'P 1'
#
loop_
_entity.id
_entity.type
_entity.pdbx_description
1 polymer ?
#
loop_
_entity_poly.entity_id
_entity_poly.type
_entity_poly.pdbx_seq_one_letter_code
_entity_poly.pdbx_strand_id
1 'polypeptide(L)'
;MYLDQVNYELNKKINEFVCNSNDATTPEERIDILNQAWELLPKPATQFVEPTSAIACGISGSYKKLGDYPKALEWILIALEARKTVPDGSPFLWAGIIYYELGDMENAYKYFDLTYNELRYIPFSMEDKKILAIL
;
A
#
# COMPACT_ATOMS: atom_id res chain seq x y z
N MET A 1 -16.23 3.89 5.99
CA MET A 1 -17.33 3.96 4.99
C MET A 1 -17.07 2.96 3.87
N TYR A 2 -18.09 2.24 3.47
CA TYR A 2 -17.99 1.25 2.40
C TYR A 2 -18.57 1.82 1.11
N LEU A 3 -17.76 1.82 0.05
CA LEU A 3 -18.15 2.41 -1.23
C LEU A 3 -19.33 1.68 -1.88
N ASP A 4 -19.42 0.36 -1.74
CA ASP A 4 -20.51 -0.43 -2.31
C ASP A 4 -21.87 -0.05 -1.72
N GLN A 5 -21.90 0.45 -0.49
CA GLN A 5 -23.13 0.93 0.16
C GLN A 5 -23.52 2.33 -0.31
N VAL A 6 -22.54 3.11 -0.79
CA VAL A 6 -22.74 4.48 -1.26
C VAL A 6 -23.03 4.49 -2.76
N ASN A 7 -22.25 3.73 -3.53
CA ASN A 7 -22.38 3.66 -4.99
C ASN A 7 -21.88 2.31 -5.49
N TYR A 8 -22.78 1.36 -5.61
CA TYR A 8 -22.46 -0.01 -6.00
C TYR A 8 -21.81 -0.11 -7.38
N GLU A 9 -22.37 0.59 -8.36
CA GLU A 9 -21.85 0.52 -9.74
C GLU A 9 -20.44 1.09 -9.85
N LEU A 10 -20.18 2.20 -9.17
CA LEU A 10 -18.84 2.79 -9.13
C LEU A 10 -17.85 1.86 -8.45
N ASN A 11 -18.23 1.26 -7.32
CA ASN A 11 -17.39 0.29 -6.62
C ASN A 11 -17.04 -0.90 -7.51
N LYS A 12 -18.02 -1.41 -8.23
CA LYS A 12 -17.82 -2.52 -9.17
C LYS A 12 -16.81 -2.15 -10.26
N LYS A 13 -16.94 -0.95 -10.84
CA LYS A 13 -16.03 -0.47 -11.87
C LYS A 13 -14.60 -0.32 -11.36
N ILE A 14 -14.45 0.25 -10.17
CA ILE A 14 -13.14 0.39 -9.52
C ILE A 14 -12.51 -0.99 -9.30
N ASN A 15 -13.29 -1.94 -8.79
CA ASN A 15 -12.80 -3.30 -8.54
C ASN A 15 -12.37 -4.01 -9.83
N GLU A 16 -13.05 -3.75 -10.95
CA GLU A 16 -12.65 -4.29 -12.25
C GLU A 16 -11.25 -3.80 -12.65
N PHE A 17 -10.96 -2.51 -12.47
CA PHE A 17 -9.62 -1.98 -12.71
C PHE A 17 -8.58 -2.60 -11.78
N VAL A 18 -8.88 -2.73 -10.50
CA VAL A 18 -7.96 -3.34 -9.53
C VAL A 18 -7.65 -4.80 -9.91
N CYS A 19 -8.67 -5.57 -10.27
CA CYS A 19 -8.48 -6.95 -10.72
C CYS A 19 -7.65 -7.02 -11.99
N ASN A 20 -7.94 -6.16 -12.97
CA ASN A 20 -7.20 -6.12 -14.23
C ASN A 20 -5.73 -5.75 -14.02
N SER A 21 -5.43 -4.94 -13.01
CA SER A 21 -4.05 -4.55 -12.72
C SER A 21 -3.17 -5.74 -12.32
N ASN A 22 -3.78 -6.80 -11.79
CA ASN A 22 -3.05 -7.99 -11.40
C ASN A 22 -2.54 -8.79 -12.61
N ASP A 23 -3.13 -8.57 -13.79
CA ASP A 23 -2.73 -9.21 -15.04
C ASP A 23 -1.73 -8.37 -15.84
N ALA A 24 -1.34 -7.20 -15.32
CA ALA A 24 -0.37 -6.34 -15.97
C ALA A 24 0.99 -7.04 -16.06
N THR A 25 1.67 -6.88 -17.22
CA THR A 25 2.96 -7.52 -17.47
C THR A 25 4.14 -6.70 -16.95
N THR A 26 3.95 -5.39 -16.73
CA THR A 26 4.99 -4.50 -16.23
C THR A 26 4.47 -3.66 -15.08
N PRO A 27 5.37 -3.19 -14.18
CA PRO A 27 4.95 -2.27 -13.11
C PRO A 27 4.33 -0.97 -13.65
N GLU A 28 4.85 -0.45 -14.76
CA GLU A 28 4.33 0.77 -15.38
C GLU A 28 2.89 0.59 -15.84
N GLU A 29 2.58 -0.53 -16.48
CA GLU A 29 1.23 -0.86 -16.91
C GLU A 29 0.28 -0.96 -15.72
N ARG A 30 0.73 -1.61 -14.65
CA ARG A 30 -0.05 -1.75 -13.44
C ARG A 30 -0.36 -0.39 -12.81
N ILE A 31 0.62 0.51 -12.76
CA ILE A 31 0.44 1.87 -12.26
C ILE A 31 -0.63 2.60 -13.07
N ASP A 32 -0.56 2.50 -14.41
CA ASP A 32 -1.54 3.16 -15.29
C ASP A 32 -2.96 2.68 -15.02
N ILE A 33 -3.15 1.37 -14.90
CA ILE A 33 -4.47 0.79 -14.63
C ILE A 33 -4.98 1.24 -13.26
N LEU A 34 -4.13 1.18 -12.24
CA LEU A 34 -4.51 1.57 -10.88
C LEU A 34 -4.78 3.07 -10.76
N ASN A 35 -4.08 3.90 -11.53
CA ASN A 35 -4.37 5.33 -11.57
C ASN A 35 -5.75 5.62 -12.17
N GLN A 36 -6.19 4.83 -13.14
CA GLN A 36 -7.56 4.96 -13.67
C GLN A 36 -8.59 4.66 -12.58
N ALA A 37 -8.34 3.63 -11.77
CA ALA A 37 -9.20 3.33 -10.63
C ALA A 37 -9.18 4.46 -9.59
N TRP A 38 -8.01 5.02 -9.33
CA TRP A 38 -7.83 6.13 -8.38
C TRP A 38 -8.64 7.36 -8.80
N GLU A 39 -8.62 7.70 -10.08
CA GLU A 39 -9.36 8.86 -10.60
C GLU A 39 -10.88 8.69 -10.46
N LEU A 40 -11.38 7.45 -10.48
CA LEU A 40 -12.80 7.17 -10.29
C LEU A 40 -13.23 7.29 -8.83
N LEU A 41 -12.30 7.20 -7.90
CA LEU A 41 -12.61 7.15 -6.47
C LEU A 41 -13.05 8.53 -5.98
N PRO A 42 -14.23 8.65 -5.32
CA PRO A 42 -14.69 9.93 -4.78
C PRO A 42 -13.72 10.47 -3.73
N LYS A 43 -13.56 11.79 -3.69
CA LYS A 43 -12.65 12.44 -2.75
C LYS A 43 -13.41 12.98 -1.54
N PRO A 44 -12.82 12.93 -0.35
CA PRO A 44 -11.48 12.41 -0.05
C PRO A 44 -11.47 10.87 -0.12
N ALA A 45 -10.50 10.34 -0.88
CA ALA A 45 -10.43 8.89 -1.13
C ALA A 45 -10.26 8.08 0.14
N THR A 46 -9.56 8.62 1.15
CA THR A 46 -9.28 7.93 2.40
C THR A 46 -10.52 7.59 3.23
N GLN A 47 -11.68 8.18 2.91
CA GLN A 47 -12.94 7.79 3.54
C GLN A 47 -13.37 6.36 3.17
N PHE A 48 -12.87 5.83 2.06
CA PHE A 48 -13.17 4.48 1.59
C PHE A 48 -11.94 3.59 1.78
N VAL A 49 -11.86 2.91 2.93
CA VAL A 49 -10.66 2.20 3.37
C VAL A 49 -10.23 1.12 2.37
N GLU A 50 -11.13 0.24 1.98
CA GLU A 50 -10.77 -0.92 1.15
C GLU A 50 -10.29 -0.54 -0.25
N PRO A 51 -11.03 0.25 -1.06
CA PRO A 51 -10.54 0.58 -2.39
C PRO A 51 -9.29 1.48 -2.34
N THR A 52 -9.24 2.44 -1.45
CA THR A 52 -8.06 3.32 -1.30
C THR A 52 -6.83 2.50 -0.97
N SER A 53 -6.94 1.60 0.01
CA SER A 53 -5.82 0.77 0.44
C SER A 53 -5.34 -0.16 -0.68
N ALA A 54 -6.26 -0.81 -1.38
CA ALA A 54 -5.91 -1.72 -2.48
C ALA A 54 -5.17 -0.99 -3.60
N ILE A 55 -5.68 0.17 -4.02
CA ILE A 55 -5.08 0.97 -5.08
C ILE A 55 -3.71 1.50 -4.65
N ALA A 56 -3.66 2.13 -3.48
CA ALA A 56 -2.43 2.76 -2.99
C ALA A 56 -1.32 1.75 -2.73
N CYS A 57 -1.63 0.60 -2.14
CA CYS A 57 -0.65 -0.46 -1.92
C CYS A 57 -0.15 -1.03 -3.26
N GLY A 58 -1.05 -1.22 -4.23
CA GLY A 58 -0.67 -1.71 -5.55
C GLY A 58 0.26 -0.75 -6.29
N ILE A 59 -0.04 0.53 -6.27
CA ILE A 59 0.81 1.56 -6.90
C ILE A 59 2.15 1.65 -6.18
N SER A 60 2.15 1.67 -4.85
CA SER A 60 3.36 1.71 -4.05
C SER A 60 4.28 0.52 -4.37
N GLY A 61 3.73 -0.69 -4.39
CA GLY A 61 4.49 -1.89 -4.73
C GLY A 61 5.08 -1.85 -6.13
N SER A 62 4.35 -1.27 -7.08
CA SER A 62 4.84 -1.14 -8.46
C SER A 62 5.98 -0.14 -8.56
N TYR A 63 5.89 1.01 -7.89
CA TYR A 63 7.01 1.97 -7.84
C TYR A 63 8.22 1.38 -7.13
N LYS A 64 8.01 0.58 -6.08
CA LYS A 64 9.10 -0.11 -5.39
C LYS A 64 9.85 -1.04 -6.36
N LYS A 65 9.12 -1.79 -7.19
CA LYS A 65 9.73 -2.66 -8.20
C LYS A 65 10.55 -1.88 -9.22
N LEU A 66 10.14 -0.65 -9.52
CA LEU A 66 10.87 0.24 -10.42
C LEU A 66 12.06 0.93 -9.76
N GLY A 67 12.23 0.76 -8.44
CA GLY A 67 13.28 1.43 -7.69
C GLY A 67 12.95 2.87 -7.34
N ASP A 68 11.73 3.33 -7.60
CA ASP A 68 11.29 4.69 -7.27
C ASP A 68 10.71 4.72 -5.86
N TYR A 69 11.59 4.66 -4.87
CA TYR A 69 11.19 4.59 -3.47
C TYR A 69 10.50 5.86 -2.96
N PRO A 70 10.87 7.08 -3.38
CA PRO A 70 10.13 8.28 -2.96
C PRO A 70 8.65 8.22 -3.36
N LYS A 71 8.34 7.81 -4.58
CA LYS A 71 6.94 7.67 -5.01
C LYS A 71 6.25 6.50 -4.33
N ALA A 72 6.96 5.40 -4.12
CA ALA A 72 6.43 4.28 -3.37
C ALA A 72 6.02 4.71 -1.96
N LEU A 73 6.83 5.56 -1.32
CA LEU A 73 6.54 6.10 0.00
C LEU A 73 5.27 6.94 0.01
N GLU A 74 5.13 7.86 -0.97
CA GLU A 74 3.94 8.70 -1.07
C GLU A 74 2.66 7.86 -1.05
N TRP A 75 2.63 6.79 -1.84
CA TRP A 75 1.45 5.95 -1.97
C TRP A 75 1.22 5.06 -0.75
N ILE A 76 2.28 4.52 -0.13
CA ILE A 76 2.07 3.70 1.07
C ILE A 76 1.56 4.55 2.24
N LEU A 77 1.96 5.82 2.32
CA LEU A 77 1.46 6.73 3.35
C LEU A 77 -0.03 7.01 3.16
N ILE A 78 -0.52 7.06 1.92
CA ILE A 78 -1.96 7.18 1.65
C ILE A 78 -2.70 5.94 2.17
N ALA A 79 -2.15 4.75 1.95
CA ALA A 79 -2.75 3.51 2.46
C ALA A 79 -2.79 3.51 4.00
N LEU A 80 -1.73 3.96 4.64
CA LEU A 80 -1.68 4.07 6.11
C LEU A 80 -2.73 5.04 6.64
N GLU A 81 -2.90 6.18 5.98
CA GLU A 81 -3.92 7.17 6.37
C GLU A 81 -5.32 6.57 6.26
N ALA A 82 -5.59 5.82 5.20
CA ALA A 82 -6.89 5.18 5.02
C ALA A 82 -7.16 4.12 6.11
N ARG A 83 -6.15 3.41 6.56
CA ARG A 83 -6.26 2.31 7.52
C ARG A 83 -6.00 2.70 8.97
N LYS A 84 -5.82 3.97 9.29
CA LYS A 84 -5.49 4.39 10.66
C LYS A 84 -6.53 3.97 11.70
N THR A 85 -7.79 3.79 11.27
CA THR A 85 -8.88 3.34 12.16
C THR A 85 -9.17 1.85 12.06
N VAL A 86 -8.49 1.14 11.15
CA VAL A 86 -8.65 -0.30 10.94
C VAL A 86 -7.25 -0.92 10.94
N PRO A 87 -6.70 -1.24 12.12
CA PRO A 87 -5.33 -1.73 12.23
C PRO A 87 -5.09 -2.98 11.39
N ASP A 88 -4.07 -2.92 10.56
CA ASP A 88 -3.60 -4.01 9.73
C ASP A 88 -2.10 -3.82 9.58
N GLY A 89 -1.32 -4.73 10.12
CA GLY A 89 0.13 -4.60 10.17
C GLY A 89 0.84 -4.55 8.82
N SER A 90 0.20 -5.01 7.74
CA SER A 90 0.85 -5.10 6.43
C SER A 90 1.38 -3.78 5.90
N PRO A 91 0.61 -2.66 5.90
CA PRO A 91 1.15 -1.39 5.42
C PRO A 91 2.29 -0.85 6.27
N PHE A 92 2.32 -1.16 7.56
CA PHE A 92 3.42 -0.75 8.44
C PHE A 92 4.73 -1.40 7.99
N LEU A 93 4.70 -2.71 7.71
CA LEU A 93 5.88 -3.44 7.22
C LEU A 93 6.38 -2.86 5.91
N TRP A 94 5.48 -2.61 4.96
CA TRP A 94 5.84 -2.05 3.66
C TRP A 94 6.47 -0.67 3.79
N ALA A 95 5.90 0.18 4.64
CA ALA A 95 6.46 1.50 4.90
C ALA A 95 7.87 1.39 5.50
N GLY A 96 8.06 0.49 6.45
CA GLY A 96 9.37 0.25 7.05
C GLY A 96 10.41 -0.16 6.02
N ILE A 97 10.06 -1.08 5.12
CA ILE A 97 10.96 -1.54 4.05
C ILE A 97 11.33 -0.37 3.13
N ILE A 98 10.36 0.45 2.73
CA ILE A 98 10.61 1.60 1.86
C ILE A 98 11.54 2.61 2.54
N TYR A 99 11.30 2.92 3.81
CA TYR A 99 12.18 3.83 4.57
C TYR A 99 13.59 3.25 4.68
N TYR A 100 13.70 1.94 4.92
CA TYR A 100 15.00 1.27 4.96
C TYR A 100 15.77 1.46 3.65
N GLU A 101 15.11 1.25 2.53
CA GLU A 101 15.74 1.42 1.20
C GLU A 101 16.11 2.88 0.91
N LEU A 102 15.38 3.83 1.50
CA LEU A 102 15.71 5.25 1.40
C LEU A 102 16.84 5.67 2.33
N GLY A 103 17.29 4.79 3.23
CA GLY A 103 18.33 5.11 4.21
C GLY A 103 17.81 5.82 5.46
N ASP A 104 16.50 5.97 5.60
CA ASP A 104 15.86 6.59 6.78
C ASP A 104 15.62 5.52 7.85
N MET A 105 16.65 5.22 8.62
CA MET A 105 16.61 4.14 9.60
C MET A 105 15.68 4.44 10.78
N GLU A 106 15.56 5.70 11.16
CA GLU A 106 14.69 6.11 12.27
C GLU A 106 13.24 5.74 11.97
N ASN A 107 12.74 6.13 10.79
CA ASN A 107 11.38 5.80 10.39
C ASN A 107 11.23 4.31 10.07
N ALA A 108 12.27 3.67 9.49
CA ALA A 108 12.23 2.25 9.23
C ALA A 108 12.00 1.47 10.53
N TYR A 109 12.77 1.75 11.57
CA TYR A 109 12.61 1.10 12.88
C TYR A 109 11.23 1.36 13.49
N LYS A 110 10.74 2.60 13.37
CA LYS A 110 9.42 2.96 13.88
C LYS A 110 8.32 2.06 13.28
N TYR A 111 8.34 1.87 11.96
CA TYR A 111 7.33 1.06 11.29
C TYR A 111 7.54 -0.44 11.50
N PHE A 112 8.78 -0.89 11.66
CA PHE A 112 9.04 -2.28 12.02
C PHE A 112 8.52 -2.60 13.43
N ASP A 113 8.70 -1.68 14.37
CA ASP A 113 8.16 -1.84 15.72
C ASP A 113 6.63 -1.89 15.69
N LEU A 114 5.99 -1.03 14.90
CA LEU A 114 4.53 -1.04 14.74
C LEU A 114 4.06 -2.37 14.14
N THR A 115 4.77 -2.90 13.16
CA THR A 115 4.48 -4.20 12.56
C THR A 115 4.56 -5.30 13.60
N TYR A 116 5.64 -5.33 14.37
CA TYR A 116 5.85 -6.33 15.41
C TYR A 116 4.75 -6.27 16.46
N ASN A 117 4.41 -5.07 16.93
CA ASN A 117 3.40 -4.88 17.96
C ASN A 117 2.00 -5.30 17.50
N GLU A 118 1.65 -5.02 16.23
CA GLU A 118 0.34 -5.37 15.68
C GLU A 118 0.20 -6.86 15.37
N LEU A 119 1.24 -7.46 14.78
CA LEU A 119 1.20 -8.84 14.33
C LEU A 119 1.87 -9.82 15.32
N ARG A 120 2.65 -9.31 16.26
CA ARG A 120 3.47 -10.06 17.23
C ARG A 120 4.50 -10.97 16.57
N TYR A 121 4.72 -10.78 15.28
CA TYR A 121 5.79 -11.42 14.55
C TYR A 121 6.03 -10.68 13.25
N ILE A 122 7.22 -10.84 12.69
CA ILE A 122 7.54 -10.28 11.37
C ILE A 122 7.50 -11.43 10.38
N PRO A 123 6.66 -11.35 9.31
CA PRO A 123 6.59 -12.42 8.30
C PRO A 123 7.95 -12.65 7.65
N PHE A 124 8.30 -13.91 7.41
CA PHE A 124 9.60 -14.26 6.84
C PHE A 124 9.55 -14.36 5.32
N SER A 125 10.29 -13.45 4.67
CA SER A 125 10.57 -13.46 3.24
C SER A 125 12.04 -13.11 3.06
N MET A 126 12.51 -13.01 1.82
CA MET A 126 13.88 -12.59 1.55
C MET A 126 14.15 -11.16 2.04
N GLU A 127 13.14 -10.29 1.97
CA GLU A 127 13.24 -8.93 2.50
C GLU A 127 13.23 -8.92 4.02
N ASP A 128 12.42 -9.78 4.64
CA ASP A 128 12.27 -9.85 6.09
C ASP A 128 13.56 -10.25 6.78
N LYS A 129 14.42 -11.02 6.11
CA LYS A 129 15.76 -11.35 6.63
C LYS A 129 16.62 -10.11 6.82
N LYS A 130 16.47 -9.12 5.94
CA LYS A 130 17.16 -7.83 6.09
C LYS A 130 16.65 -7.10 7.33
N ILE A 131 15.35 -7.14 7.56
CA ILE A 131 14.72 -6.52 8.73
C ILE A 131 15.26 -7.16 10.02
N LEU A 132 15.32 -8.48 10.08
CA LEU A 132 15.84 -9.20 11.23
C LEU A 132 17.29 -8.85 11.51
N ALA A 133 18.07 -8.56 10.49
CA ALA A 133 19.48 -8.19 10.65
C ALA A 133 19.66 -6.83 11.33
N ILE A 134 18.65 -5.96 11.31
CA ILE A 134 18.71 -4.62 11.90
C ILE A 134 17.92 -4.51 13.21
N LEU A 135 17.11 -5.50 13.56
CA LEU A 135 16.41 -5.55 14.85
C LEU A 135 17.27 -6.25 15.88
#